data_7422df5d3346232f4e05dfc4d0a94fd5
#
_entry.id   7422df5d3346232f4e05dfc4d0a94fd5
#
_cell.length_a   1.000
_cell.length_b   1.000
_cell.length_c   1.000
_cell.angle_alpha   90.00
_cell.angle_beta   90.00
_cell.angle_gamma   90.00
#
_symmetry.space_group_name_H-M   'P 1'
#
loop_
_entity.id
_entity.type
_entity.pdbx_description
1 polymer ?
#
loop_
_entity_poly.entity_id
_entity_poly.type
_entity_poly.pdbx_seq_one_letter_code
_entity_poly.pdbx_strand_id
1 'polypeptide(L)'
;NNNLYEVYIGGKGGVKANPNSTKLFNYFTNLVSIDLKYLDTSSVTSMRTMFNYCSKLTTLDLSNFDTSNVTTMAGMFQKCSSLVELDLSNFDTSKVISMQNMFYYDSNLVTINLSNFNTSNVTTMYAMFQNCSSLVELNLSNFNTSKVTDMSFMFSHCPGLIKLDVSHFDTSNVTSMKAMFQTCSSLTTLDVSNFDTSKVTDMSRMFSLSRNIKSLDISHFDTSKVTNMIYMFNECNSLESLDLKSFSTGLVTDMSYMFENCYKLTDLDLSSFETSKLQNTEHMFNGNSKLATINFSKATFNAVTKYDKMFGGCGLISITVKDDDVKTFIDARLKDSSINIEATKQS
;
A
#
# COMPACT_ATOMS: atom_id res chain seq x y z
N ASN A 1 26.37 18.40 20.74
CA ASN A 1 27.18 17.17 20.88
C ASN A 1 26.37 16.00 20.36
N ASN A 2 26.69 15.55 19.13
CA ASN A 2 26.21 14.27 18.64
C ASN A 2 27.04 13.19 19.35
N ASN A 3 26.60 12.74 20.52
CA ASN A 3 27.25 11.64 21.24
C ASN A 3 26.86 10.31 20.52
N LEU A 4 27.52 10.06 19.37
CA LEU A 4 27.46 8.75 18.73
C LEU A 4 28.22 7.75 19.61
N TYR A 5 27.75 6.51 19.67
CA TYR A 5 28.35 5.47 20.45
C TYR A 5 28.25 4.10 19.77
N GLU A 6 29.11 3.20 20.22
CA GLU A 6 29.11 1.78 19.86
C GLU A 6 28.75 0.95 21.09
N VAL A 7 28.14 -0.22 20.86
CA VAL A 7 27.79 -1.15 21.92
C VAL A 7 28.45 -2.49 21.65
N TYR A 8 29.06 -3.06 22.68
CA TYR A 8 29.63 -4.40 22.64
C TYR A 8 28.93 -5.27 23.66
N ILE A 9 28.33 -6.38 23.18
CA ILE A 9 27.70 -7.38 24.03
C ILE A 9 28.71 -8.52 24.23
N GLY A 10 29.24 -8.61 25.41
CA GLY A 10 30.25 -9.62 25.68
C GLY A 10 30.36 -9.97 27.17
N GLY A 11 30.91 -11.14 27.43
CA GLY A 11 31.18 -11.66 28.77
C GLY A 11 31.85 -13.02 28.68
N LYS A 12 32.52 -13.44 29.74
CA LYS A 12 33.14 -14.77 29.81
C LYS A 12 32.04 -15.84 29.79
N GLY A 13 31.91 -16.56 28.66
CA GLY A 13 30.86 -17.56 28.44
C GLY A 13 29.65 -17.06 27.63
N GLY A 14 29.70 -15.81 27.08
CA GLY A 14 28.62 -15.22 26.30
C GLY A 14 27.52 -14.56 27.14
N VAL A 15 26.50 -14.01 26.47
CA VAL A 15 25.34 -13.35 27.08
C VAL A 15 24.07 -13.98 26.53
N LYS A 16 23.26 -14.56 27.38
CA LYS A 16 21.97 -15.13 26.97
C LYS A 16 20.89 -14.06 26.95
N ALA A 17 20.21 -13.91 25.81
CA ALA A 17 19.09 -13.01 25.67
C ALA A 17 17.86 -13.51 26.49
N ASN A 18 17.06 -12.57 26.98
CA ASN A 18 15.79 -12.92 27.62
C ASN A 18 14.83 -13.54 26.56
N PRO A 19 14.09 -14.59 26.87
CA PRO A 19 13.06 -15.11 25.97
C PRO A 19 12.14 -14.04 25.41
N ASN A 20 11.75 -13.04 26.19
CA ASN A 20 11.10 -11.84 25.72
C ASN A 20 12.12 -10.70 25.54
N SER A 21 12.72 -10.63 24.35
CA SER A 21 13.66 -9.57 23.97
C SER A 21 12.97 -8.38 23.27
N THR A 22 11.68 -8.18 23.54
CA THR A 22 10.93 -7.00 23.10
C THR A 22 11.65 -5.74 23.55
N LYS A 23 11.95 -4.83 22.61
CA LYS A 23 12.59 -3.54 22.86
C LYS A 23 14.04 -3.60 23.41
N LEU A 24 14.76 -4.69 23.25
CA LEU A 24 16.08 -4.86 23.87
C LEU A 24 17.06 -3.70 23.57
N PHE A 25 17.10 -3.22 22.32
CA PHE A 25 17.93 -2.07 21.87
C PHE A 25 17.06 -0.91 21.36
N ASN A 26 15.82 -0.83 21.81
CA ASN A 26 14.87 0.16 21.32
C ASN A 26 15.28 1.60 21.72
N TYR A 27 15.11 2.55 20.78
CA TYR A 27 15.48 3.98 20.97
C TYR A 27 16.97 4.26 21.22
N PHE A 28 17.87 3.39 20.77
CA PHE A 28 19.29 3.69 20.75
C PHE A 28 19.62 4.60 19.55
N THR A 29 19.05 5.81 19.57
CA THR A 29 19.01 6.73 18.42
C THR A 29 20.37 7.22 17.94
N ASN A 30 21.40 7.14 18.78
CA ASN A 30 22.77 7.54 18.48
C ASN A 30 23.73 6.34 18.32
N LEU A 31 23.21 5.12 18.36
CA LEU A 31 23.97 3.90 18.15
C LEU A 31 24.37 3.81 16.67
N VAL A 32 25.67 3.70 16.39
CA VAL A 32 26.21 3.58 15.02
C VAL A 32 26.59 2.16 14.66
N SER A 33 27.04 1.37 15.65
CA SER A 33 27.33 -0.04 15.49
C SER A 33 27.10 -0.80 16.78
N ILE A 34 26.82 -2.10 16.67
CA ILE A 34 26.66 -2.99 17.81
C ILE A 34 27.31 -4.34 17.49
N ASP A 35 28.19 -4.80 18.36
CA ASP A 35 28.74 -6.15 18.30
C ASP A 35 27.87 -7.11 19.11
N LEU A 36 27.20 -8.02 18.41
CA LEU A 36 26.27 -9.01 18.95
C LEU A 36 26.84 -10.42 18.95
N LYS A 37 28.11 -10.61 18.58
CA LYS A 37 28.76 -11.90 18.37
C LYS A 37 28.54 -12.89 19.52
N TYR A 38 28.45 -12.41 20.75
CA TYR A 38 28.33 -13.25 21.95
C TYR A 38 26.91 -13.25 22.53
N LEU A 39 25.92 -12.71 21.82
CA LEU A 39 24.52 -12.74 22.25
C LEU A 39 23.85 -14.05 21.79
N ASP A 40 23.54 -14.92 22.74
CA ASP A 40 22.76 -16.15 22.49
C ASP A 40 21.26 -15.83 22.45
N THR A 41 20.64 -16.00 21.28
CA THR A 41 19.21 -15.76 21.07
C THR A 41 18.37 -17.03 20.97
N SER A 42 18.96 -18.20 21.20
CA SER A 42 18.30 -19.51 21.02
C SER A 42 17.00 -19.72 21.83
N SER A 43 16.86 -19.00 22.93
CA SER A 43 15.63 -19.04 23.79
C SER A 43 14.64 -17.92 23.50
N VAL A 44 14.94 -17.02 22.55
CA VAL A 44 14.08 -15.84 22.29
C VAL A 44 12.82 -16.25 21.56
N THR A 45 11.69 -15.81 22.10
CA THR A 45 10.35 -16.03 21.52
C THR A 45 9.73 -14.75 20.95
N SER A 46 10.23 -13.56 21.38
CA SER A 46 9.78 -12.26 20.89
C SER A 46 10.96 -11.35 20.60
N MET A 47 11.04 -10.86 19.34
CA MET A 47 11.97 -9.82 18.91
C MET A 47 11.23 -8.52 18.53
N ARG A 48 10.02 -8.35 19.06
CA ARG A 48 9.21 -7.18 18.75
C ARG A 48 9.97 -5.89 19.07
N THR A 49 10.06 -4.99 18.06
CA THR A 49 10.71 -3.66 18.19
C THR A 49 12.14 -3.70 18.77
N MET A 50 12.86 -4.80 18.52
CA MET A 50 14.17 -5.03 19.16
C MET A 50 15.18 -3.93 18.85
N PHE A 51 15.26 -3.47 17.60
CA PHE A 51 16.14 -2.37 17.15
C PHE A 51 15.35 -1.11 16.74
N ASN A 52 14.08 -1.00 17.13
CA ASN A 52 13.25 0.13 16.72
C ASN A 52 13.86 1.47 17.13
N TYR A 53 13.88 2.44 16.19
CA TYR A 53 14.51 3.75 16.35
C TYR A 53 16.05 3.73 16.59
N CYS A 54 16.77 2.71 16.14
CA CYS A 54 18.24 2.75 16.04
C CYS A 54 18.63 3.56 14.78
N SER A 55 18.24 4.83 14.73
CA SER A 55 18.22 5.65 13.50
C SER A 55 19.60 6.02 12.95
N LYS A 56 20.67 5.82 13.71
CA LYS A 56 22.08 6.04 13.29
C LYS A 56 22.84 4.74 13.04
N LEU A 57 22.19 3.58 13.24
CA LEU A 57 22.79 2.28 12.98
C LEU A 57 23.02 2.12 11.47
N THR A 58 24.27 1.95 11.06
CA THR A 58 24.64 1.86 9.64
C THR A 58 24.86 0.43 9.17
N THR A 59 25.28 -0.44 10.08
CA THR A 59 25.54 -1.86 9.82
C THR A 59 25.04 -2.69 10.99
N LEU A 60 24.54 -3.90 10.69
CA LEU A 60 24.04 -4.79 11.71
C LEU A 60 24.31 -6.26 11.28
N ASP A 61 25.23 -6.91 11.97
CA ASP A 61 25.52 -8.32 11.77
C ASP A 61 24.64 -9.17 12.71
N LEU A 62 23.77 -9.98 12.12
CA LEU A 62 22.84 -10.87 12.81
C LEU A 62 23.10 -12.35 12.45
N SER A 63 24.27 -12.66 11.87
CA SER A 63 24.63 -13.99 11.38
C SER A 63 24.61 -15.10 12.46
N ASN A 64 24.77 -14.71 13.74
CA ASN A 64 24.71 -15.62 14.88
C ASN A 64 23.33 -15.73 15.53
N PHE A 65 22.29 -14.99 15.03
CA PHE A 65 20.97 -15.05 15.64
C PHE A 65 20.28 -16.40 15.32
N ASP A 66 19.87 -17.09 16.36
CA ASP A 66 18.91 -18.19 16.27
C ASP A 66 17.49 -17.63 16.48
N THR A 67 16.67 -17.70 15.45
CA THR A 67 15.29 -17.18 15.47
C THR A 67 14.25 -18.29 15.44
N SER A 68 14.66 -19.56 15.55
CA SER A 68 13.80 -20.74 15.42
C SER A 68 12.65 -20.83 16.43
N ASN A 69 12.71 -20.06 17.53
CA ASN A 69 11.64 -19.98 18.52
C ASN A 69 10.85 -18.67 18.48
N VAL A 70 11.18 -17.76 17.56
CA VAL A 70 10.56 -16.43 17.52
C VAL A 70 9.16 -16.50 16.89
N THR A 71 8.18 -15.97 17.60
CA THR A 71 6.78 -15.92 17.16
C THR A 71 6.35 -14.53 16.68
N THR A 72 7.10 -13.48 16.97
CA THR A 72 6.84 -12.12 16.47
C THR A 72 8.11 -11.33 16.22
N MET A 73 8.16 -10.71 15.04
CA MET A 73 9.21 -9.76 14.64
C MET A 73 8.62 -8.37 14.33
N ALA A 74 7.42 -8.09 14.87
CA ALA A 74 6.74 -6.82 14.61
C ALA A 74 7.62 -5.61 14.97
N GLY A 75 7.85 -4.73 13.99
CA GLY A 75 8.65 -3.53 14.13
C GLY A 75 10.13 -3.76 14.48
N MET A 76 10.69 -4.95 14.21
CA MET A 76 12.03 -5.31 14.69
C MET A 76 13.10 -4.30 14.29
N PHE A 77 13.06 -3.80 13.05
CA PHE A 77 14.00 -2.82 12.52
C PHE A 77 13.36 -1.43 12.28
N GLN A 78 12.11 -1.25 12.70
CA GLN A 78 11.36 -0.02 12.44
C GLN A 78 12.19 1.23 12.73
N LYS A 79 12.32 2.14 11.74
CA LYS A 79 13.06 3.39 11.82
C LYS A 79 14.57 3.23 12.09
N CYS A 80 15.18 2.17 11.59
CA CYS A 80 16.64 2.06 11.45
C CYS A 80 17.08 2.78 10.16
N SER A 81 16.76 4.07 10.07
CA SER A 81 16.79 4.86 8.84
C SER A 81 18.18 5.08 8.22
N SER A 82 19.27 4.68 8.90
CA SER A 82 20.63 4.72 8.35
C SER A 82 21.14 3.36 7.85
N LEU A 83 20.40 2.25 8.06
CA LEU A 83 20.76 0.97 7.47
C LEU A 83 20.65 1.03 5.94
N VAL A 84 21.69 0.55 5.25
CA VAL A 84 21.75 0.51 3.78
C VAL A 84 21.48 -0.89 3.25
N GLU A 85 21.99 -1.89 3.95
CA GLU A 85 21.83 -3.31 3.62
C GLU A 85 21.50 -4.11 4.88
N LEU A 86 20.77 -5.21 4.70
CA LEU A 86 20.44 -6.11 5.80
C LEU A 86 20.35 -7.55 5.28
N ASP A 87 21.20 -8.43 5.80
CA ASP A 87 21.14 -9.85 5.49
C ASP A 87 20.43 -10.62 6.61
N LEU A 88 19.28 -11.22 6.28
CA LEU A 88 18.47 -12.03 7.17
C LEU A 88 18.31 -13.47 6.64
N SER A 89 19.24 -13.91 5.78
CA SER A 89 19.20 -15.25 5.15
C SER A 89 19.30 -16.39 6.17
N ASN A 90 19.83 -16.13 7.38
CA ASN A 90 19.90 -17.12 8.46
C ASN A 90 18.63 -17.19 9.33
N PHE A 91 17.65 -16.27 9.12
CA PHE A 91 16.44 -16.22 9.96
C PHE A 91 15.48 -17.38 9.64
N ASP A 92 15.16 -18.19 10.63
CA ASP A 92 13.99 -19.07 10.61
C ASP A 92 12.76 -18.29 11.09
N THR A 93 11.85 -18.05 10.15
CA THR A 93 10.60 -17.33 10.43
C THR A 93 9.37 -18.24 10.46
N SER A 94 9.57 -19.56 10.47
CA SER A 94 8.49 -20.56 10.36
C SER A 94 7.43 -20.48 11.46
N LYS A 95 7.79 -19.94 12.64
CA LYS A 95 6.84 -19.73 13.75
C LYS A 95 6.29 -18.29 13.86
N VAL A 96 6.76 -17.39 12.99
CA VAL A 96 6.37 -15.97 13.07
C VAL A 96 4.94 -15.78 12.59
N ILE A 97 4.12 -15.12 13.40
CA ILE A 97 2.71 -14.80 13.12
C ILE A 97 2.47 -13.34 12.77
N SER A 98 3.41 -12.44 13.09
CA SER A 98 3.28 -11.01 12.79
C SER A 98 4.61 -10.42 12.34
N MET A 99 4.60 -9.79 11.15
CA MET A 99 5.70 -9.02 10.58
C MET A 99 5.30 -7.54 10.37
N GLN A 100 4.23 -7.08 11.04
CA GLN A 100 3.78 -5.70 10.89
C GLN A 100 4.90 -4.71 11.21
N ASN A 101 5.05 -3.67 10.38
CA ASN A 101 6.03 -2.60 10.55
C ASN A 101 7.51 -3.08 10.62
N MET A 102 7.84 -4.30 10.17
CA MET A 102 9.18 -4.87 10.43
C MET A 102 10.31 -3.98 9.93
N PHE A 103 10.14 -3.34 8.76
CA PHE A 103 11.09 -2.41 8.13
C PHE A 103 10.50 -1.00 7.93
N TYR A 104 9.52 -0.64 8.74
CA TYR A 104 8.81 0.63 8.62
C TYR A 104 9.74 1.84 8.80
N TYR A 105 9.81 2.75 7.79
CA TYR A 105 10.70 3.92 7.77
C TYR A 105 12.21 3.60 7.76
N ASP A 106 12.62 2.49 7.17
CA ASP A 106 14.02 2.20 6.89
C ASP A 106 14.41 2.84 5.55
N SER A 107 14.43 4.18 5.56
CA SER A 107 14.42 5.01 4.35
C SER A 107 15.67 4.89 3.48
N ASN A 108 16.81 4.51 4.03
CA ASN A 108 18.06 4.32 3.30
C ASN A 108 18.33 2.86 2.93
N LEU A 109 17.47 1.93 3.31
CA LEU A 109 17.62 0.51 2.99
C LEU A 109 17.49 0.30 1.48
N VAL A 110 18.57 -0.13 0.83
CA VAL A 110 18.68 -0.37 -0.62
C VAL A 110 18.46 -1.83 -0.92
N THR A 111 19.07 -2.72 -0.13
CA THR A 111 18.99 -4.17 -0.32
C THR A 111 18.66 -4.89 0.97
N ILE A 112 17.86 -5.94 0.83
CA ILE A 112 17.49 -6.81 1.93
C ILE A 112 17.45 -8.27 1.43
N ASN A 113 18.10 -9.17 2.17
CA ASN A 113 18.09 -10.60 1.87
C ASN A 113 17.07 -11.33 2.75
N LEU A 114 15.96 -11.75 2.15
CA LEU A 114 14.86 -12.48 2.79
C LEU A 114 14.74 -13.92 2.26
N SER A 115 15.81 -14.47 1.68
CA SER A 115 15.75 -15.73 0.90
C SER A 115 15.26 -16.95 1.69
N ASN A 116 15.40 -16.97 3.00
CA ASN A 116 14.94 -18.06 3.87
C ASN A 116 13.64 -17.75 4.65
N PHE A 117 12.98 -16.62 4.37
CA PHE A 117 11.73 -16.32 5.06
C PHE A 117 10.64 -17.34 4.72
N ASN A 118 10.09 -17.95 5.74
CA ASN A 118 8.87 -18.75 5.66
C ASN A 118 7.72 -17.95 6.29
N THR A 119 6.81 -17.44 5.46
CA THR A 119 5.71 -16.60 5.92
C THR A 119 4.37 -17.34 6.06
N SER A 120 4.39 -18.68 5.97
CA SER A 120 3.17 -19.52 5.97
C SER A 120 2.29 -19.41 7.23
N ASN A 121 2.82 -18.86 8.32
CA ASN A 121 2.07 -18.62 9.54
C ASN A 121 1.76 -17.13 9.80
N VAL A 122 2.23 -16.23 8.93
CA VAL A 122 2.05 -14.79 9.09
C VAL A 122 0.60 -14.40 8.78
N THR A 123 -0.02 -13.68 9.71
CA THR A 123 -1.42 -13.22 9.59
C THR A 123 -1.54 -11.73 9.28
N THR A 124 -0.48 -10.94 9.49
CA THR A 124 -0.46 -9.52 9.14
C THR A 124 0.91 -9.08 8.62
N MET A 125 0.88 -8.37 7.48
CA MET A 125 2.04 -7.70 6.88
C MET A 125 1.83 -6.18 6.82
N TYR A 126 0.94 -5.66 7.70
CA TYR A 126 0.63 -4.23 7.79
C TYR A 126 1.91 -3.39 7.80
N ALA A 127 2.04 -2.48 6.84
CA ALA A 127 3.13 -1.51 6.74
C ALA A 127 4.56 -2.13 6.78
N MET A 128 4.73 -3.41 6.34
CA MET A 128 5.99 -4.14 6.52
C MET A 128 7.19 -3.41 5.90
N PHE A 129 7.02 -2.81 4.71
CA PHE A 129 8.05 -2.05 3.99
C PHE A 129 7.67 -0.58 3.80
N GLN A 130 6.69 -0.06 4.55
CA GLN A 130 6.24 1.32 4.37
C GLN A 130 7.39 2.31 4.61
N ASN A 131 7.54 3.28 3.68
CA ASN A 131 8.61 4.29 3.71
C ASN A 131 10.05 3.72 3.59
N CYS A 132 10.23 2.55 2.95
CA CYS A 132 11.54 2.09 2.49
C CYS A 132 11.88 2.78 1.16
N SER A 133 12.16 4.08 1.21
CA SER A 133 12.19 4.94 0.03
C SER A 133 13.36 4.68 -0.93
N SER A 134 14.45 4.10 -0.44
CA SER A 134 15.64 3.75 -1.23
C SER A 134 15.64 2.31 -1.77
N LEU A 135 14.64 1.51 -1.39
CA LEU A 135 14.53 0.11 -1.81
C LEU A 135 14.27 0.05 -3.32
N VAL A 136 15.15 -0.65 -4.08
CA VAL A 136 15.10 -0.69 -5.55
C VAL A 136 14.36 -1.92 -6.06
N GLU A 137 14.68 -3.06 -5.51
CA GLU A 137 14.01 -4.34 -5.79
C GLU A 137 13.83 -5.14 -4.51
N LEU A 138 12.84 -6.03 -4.55
CA LEU A 138 12.49 -6.86 -3.41
C LEU A 138 12.13 -8.26 -3.92
N ASN A 139 12.90 -9.27 -3.51
CA ASN A 139 12.59 -10.65 -3.83
C ASN A 139 11.67 -11.24 -2.76
N LEU A 140 10.43 -11.50 -3.14
CA LEU A 140 9.39 -12.07 -2.27
C LEU A 140 8.92 -13.45 -2.76
N SER A 141 9.65 -14.09 -3.67
CA SER A 141 9.23 -15.33 -4.34
C SER A 141 8.93 -16.51 -3.39
N ASN A 142 9.45 -16.45 -2.16
CA ASN A 142 9.21 -17.42 -1.10
C ASN A 142 8.07 -17.03 -0.12
N PHE A 143 7.42 -15.87 -0.33
CA PHE A 143 6.35 -15.43 0.56
C PHE A 143 5.06 -16.22 0.30
N ASN A 144 4.58 -16.88 1.33
CA ASN A 144 3.24 -17.46 1.37
C ASN A 144 2.31 -16.51 2.13
N THR A 145 1.34 -15.96 1.43
CA THR A 145 0.42 -14.95 1.99
C THR A 145 -0.98 -15.50 2.32
N SER A 146 -1.18 -16.81 2.20
CA SER A 146 -2.50 -17.45 2.33
C SER A 146 -3.22 -17.23 3.68
N LYS A 147 -2.50 -16.88 4.74
CA LYS A 147 -3.08 -16.55 6.05
C LYS A 147 -3.14 -15.05 6.34
N VAL A 148 -2.62 -14.22 5.45
CA VAL A 148 -2.57 -12.77 5.68
C VAL A 148 -3.96 -12.17 5.53
N THR A 149 -4.37 -11.40 6.52
CA THR A 149 -5.67 -10.70 6.55
C THR A 149 -5.56 -9.19 6.34
N ASP A 150 -4.38 -8.62 6.57
CA ASP A 150 -4.14 -7.18 6.44
C ASP A 150 -2.81 -6.92 5.71
N MET A 151 -2.92 -6.34 4.50
CA MET A 151 -1.79 -5.88 3.66
C MET A 151 -1.76 -4.35 3.54
N SER A 152 -2.50 -3.64 4.41
CA SER A 152 -2.55 -2.18 4.36
C SER A 152 -1.14 -1.58 4.47
N PHE A 153 -0.85 -0.61 3.60
CA PHE A 153 0.42 0.12 3.55
C PHE A 153 1.67 -0.74 3.29
N MET A 154 1.55 -2.01 2.89
CA MET A 154 2.71 -2.95 2.85
C MET A 154 3.90 -2.38 2.08
N PHE A 155 3.67 -1.75 0.92
CA PHE A 155 4.70 -1.11 0.09
C PHE A 155 4.51 0.40 -0.06
N SER A 156 3.70 1.00 0.82
CA SER A 156 3.38 2.43 0.73
C SER A 156 4.64 3.29 0.89
N HIS A 157 4.76 4.33 0.05
CA HIS A 157 5.91 5.24 0.06
C HIS A 157 7.26 4.52 -0.18
N CYS A 158 7.29 3.63 -1.17
CA CYS A 158 8.50 3.03 -1.71
C CYS A 158 8.78 3.55 -3.12
N PRO A 159 9.07 4.85 -3.31
CA PRO A 159 9.27 5.47 -4.63
C PRO A 159 10.48 4.92 -5.37
N GLY A 160 11.44 4.30 -4.69
CA GLY A 160 12.62 3.68 -5.28
C GLY A 160 12.36 2.35 -6.00
N LEU A 161 11.26 1.64 -5.67
CA LEU A 161 10.95 0.34 -6.25
C LEU A 161 10.69 0.46 -7.76
N ILE A 162 11.56 -0.18 -8.57
CA ILE A 162 11.42 -0.26 -10.02
C ILE A 162 10.82 -1.59 -10.48
N LYS A 163 10.93 -2.63 -9.66
CA LYS A 163 10.39 -3.97 -9.90
C LYS A 163 9.82 -4.55 -8.62
N LEU A 164 8.60 -5.07 -8.69
CA LEU A 164 7.94 -5.75 -7.59
C LEU A 164 7.05 -6.86 -8.17
N ASP A 165 7.35 -8.11 -7.82
CA ASP A 165 6.56 -9.27 -8.22
C ASP A 165 5.69 -9.72 -7.04
N VAL A 166 4.38 -9.56 -7.19
CA VAL A 166 3.34 -9.98 -6.25
C VAL A 166 2.32 -10.92 -6.91
N SER A 167 2.61 -11.39 -8.13
CA SER A 167 1.69 -12.21 -8.94
C SER A 167 1.31 -13.55 -8.27
N HIS A 168 2.17 -14.04 -7.36
CA HIS A 168 1.96 -15.29 -6.60
C HIS A 168 1.25 -15.07 -5.24
N PHE A 169 0.93 -13.83 -4.86
CA PHE A 169 0.27 -13.57 -3.58
C PHE A 169 -1.15 -14.15 -3.55
N ASP A 170 -1.42 -15.01 -2.57
CA ASP A 170 -2.77 -15.42 -2.23
C ASP A 170 -3.41 -14.34 -1.34
N THR A 171 -4.39 -13.63 -1.88
CA THR A 171 -5.08 -12.56 -1.18
C THR A 171 -6.50 -12.93 -0.72
N SER A 172 -6.87 -14.21 -0.86
CA SER A 172 -8.23 -14.71 -0.57
C SER A 172 -8.71 -14.50 0.88
N ASN A 173 -7.81 -14.20 1.80
CA ASN A 173 -8.13 -13.86 3.19
C ASN A 173 -7.94 -12.39 3.55
N VAL A 174 -7.49 -11.56 2.60
CA VAL A 174 -7.21 -10.14 2.85
C VAL A 174 -8.50 -9.33 2.96
N THR A 175 -8.63 -8.57 4.03
CA THR A 175 -9.79 -7.70 4.31
C THR A 175 -9.50 -6.22 4.08
N SER A 176 -8.23 -5.81 4.04
CA SER A 176 -7.82 -4.44 3.75
C SER A 176 -6.58 -4.40 2.87
N MET A 177 -6.67 -3.65 1.77
CA MET A 177 -5.57 -3.31 0.86
C MET A 177 -5.30 -1.79 0.84
N LYS A 178 -5.73 -1.10 1.90
CA LYS A 178 -5.58 0.36 2.02
C LYS A 178 -4.14 0.77 1.76
N ALA A 179 -3.95 1.68 0.79
CA ALA A 179 -2.66 2.28 0.46
C ALA A 179 -1.52 1.27 0.19
N MET A 180 -1.84 0.02 -0.23
CA MET A 180 -0.85 -1.07 -0.37
C MET A 180 0.32 -0.67 -1.27
N PHE A 181 0.04 0.02 -2.39
CA PHE A 181 1.04 0.47 -3.36
C PHE A 181 1.08 2.01 -3.48
N GLN A 182 0.63 2.72 -2.46
CA GLN A 182 0.65 4.20 -2.48
C GLN A 182 2.07 4.72 -2.65
N THR A 183 2.26 5.68 -3.57
CA THR A 183 3.57 6.34 -3.81
C THR A 183 4.68 5.36 -4.24
N CYS A 184 4.34 4.27 -4.94
CA CYS A 184 5.31 3.43 -5.64
C CYS A 184 5.62 4.05 -7.02
N SER A 185 6.14 5.29 -7.02
CA SER A 185 6.18 6.15 -8.21
C SER A 185 7.15 5.70 -9.31
N SER A 186 8.10 4.81 -9.02
CA SER A 186 9.01 4.25 -10.05
C SER A 186 8.50 2.97 -10.70
N LEU A 187 7.46 2.31 -10.15
CA LEU A 187 6.86 1.15 -10.80
C LEU A 187 6.18 1.56 -12.12
N THR A 188 6.55 0.90 -13.20
CA THR A 188 5.92 1.07 -14.52
C THR A 188 4.90 -0.02 -14.83
N THR A 189 5.05 -1.17 -14.22
CA THR A 189 4.16 -2.33 -14.31
C THR A 189 3.94 -2.92 -12.94
N LEU A 190 2.75 -3.45 -12.70
CA LEU A 190 2.39 -4.16 -11.47
C LEU A 190 1.34 -5.22 -11.83
N ASP A 191 1.68 -6.49 -11.63
CA ASP A 191 0.76 -7.58 -11.88
C ASP A 191 -0.06 -7.91 -10.62
N VAL A 192 -1.34 -7.60 -10.67
CA VAL A 192 -2.34 -7.89 -9.63
C VAL A 192 -3.45 -8.79 -10.16
N SER A 193 -3.25 -9.43 -11.32
CA SER A 193 -4.25 -10.24 -12.02
C SER A 193 -4.72 -11.48 -11.23
N ASN A 194 -3.97 -11.91 -10.23
CA ASN A 194 -4.33 -13.03 -9.35
C ASN A 194 -4.93 -12.59 -7.99
N PHE A 195 -5.14 -11.29 -7.77
CA PHE A 195 -5.67 -10.84 -6.47
C PHE A 195 -7.15 -11.21 -6.30
N ASP A 196 -7.47 -12.03 -5.33
CA ASP A 196 -8.84 -12.21 -4.85
C ASP A 196 -9.19 -11.05 -3.89
N THR A 197 -10.14 -10.23 -4.30
CA THR A 197 -10.58 -9.06 -3.52
C THR A 197 -11.95 -9.24 -2.86
N SER A 198 -12.53 -10.44 -2.93
CA SER A 198 -13.90 -10.76 -2.49
C SER A 198 -14.17 -10.53 -0.98
N LYS A 199 -13.11 -10.39 -0.17
CA LYS A 199 -13.22 -10.06 1.26
C LYS A 199 -12.78 -8.64 1.60
N VAL A 200 -12.25 -7.88 0.64
CA VAL A 200 -11.70 -6.55 0.88
C VAL A 200 -12.82 -5.54 1.14
N THR A 201 -12.66 -4.75 2.20
CA THR A 201 -13.60 -3.69 2.61
C THR A 201 -13.04 -2.27 2.45
N ASP A 202 -11.73 -2.12 2.41
CA ASP A 202 -11.05 -0.82 2.23
C ASP A 202 -9.97 -0.92 1.15
N MET A 203 -10.18 -0.18 0.03
CA MET A 203 -9.24 -0.01 -1.07
C MET A 203 -8.76 1.44 -1.18
N SER A 204 -8.99 2.26 -0.16
CA SER A 204 -8.60 3.67 -0.20
C SER A 204 -7.10 3.81 -0.44
N ARG A 205 -6.72 4.72 -1.35
CA ARG A 205 -5.33 5.02 -1.73
C ARG A 205 -4.51 3.84 -2.29
N MET A 206 -5.14 2.72 -2.69
CA MET A 206 -4.40 1.49 -3.04
C MET A 206 -3.29 1.73 -4.05
N PHE A 207 -3.53 2.55 -5.09
CA PHE A 207 -2.56 2.89 -6.14
C PHE A 207 -2.21 4.39 -6.17
N SER A 208 -2.69 5.18 -5.21
CA SER A 208 -2.50 6.64 -5.18
C SER A 208 -1.02 7.02 -5.33
N LEU A 209 -0.74 8.06 -6.14
CA LEU A 209 0.62 8.56 -6.38
C LEU A 209 1.59 7.56 -7.04
N SER A 210 1.10 6.46 -7.59
CA SER A 210 1.89 5.51 -8.39
C SER A 210 1.95 6.01 -9.84
N ARG A 211 2.69 7.11 -10.03
CA ARG A 211 2.63 8.00 -11.19
C ARG A 211 3.04 7.40 -12.52
N ASN A 212 3.84 6.32 -12.51
CA ASN A 212 4.42 5.75 -13.72
C ASN A 212 3.74 4.44 -14.17
N ILE A 213 2.79 3.90 -13.41
CA ILE A 213 2.01 2.73 -13.83
C ILE A 213 1.17 3.11 -15.06
N LYS A 214 1.32 2.35 -16.14
CA LYS A 214 0.63 2.61 -17.42
C LYS A 214 -0.66 1.86 -17.57
N SER A 215 -0.73 0.66 -16.99
CA SER A 215 -1.91 -0.21 -17.04
C SER A 215 -2.00 -1.05 -15.76
N LEU A 216 -3.21 -1.39 -15.38
CA LEU A 216 -3.54 -2.29 -14.27
C LEU A 216 -4.64 -3.24 -14.75
N ASP A 217 -4.42 -4.55 -14.67
CA ASP A 217 -5.50 -5.51 -14.87
C ASP A 217 -6.23 -5.74 -13.55
N ILE A 218 -7.35 -5.06 -13.42
CA ILE A 218 -8.26 -5.12 -12.27
C ILE A 218 -9.68 -5.52 -12.70
N SER A 219 -9.81 -6.04 -13.93
CA SER A 219 -11.08 -6.44 -14.53
C SER A 219 -11.83 -7.54 -13.77
N HIS A 220 -11.09 -8.26 -12.90
CA HIS A 220 -11.61 -9.34 -12.06
C HIS A 220 -11.86 -8.94 -10.59
N PHE A 221 -11.58 -7.68 -10.20
CA PHE A 221 -11.76 -7.24 -8.81
C PHE A 221 -13.24 -7.32 -8.39
N ASP A 222 -13.52 -8.10 -7.36
CA ASP A 222 -14.80 -8.08 -6.65
C ASP A 222 -14.77 -6.97 -5.59
N THR A 223 -15.52 -5.90 -5.83
CA THR A 223 -15.61 -4.78 -4.90
C THR A 223 -16.94 -4.73 -4.13
N SER A 224 -17.71 -5.82 -4.15
CA SER A 224 -19.06 -5.89 -3.55
C SER A 224 -19.10 -5.63 -2.04
N LYS A 225 -17.97 -5.79 -1.33
CA LYS A 225 -17.84 -5.48 0.11
C LYS A 225 -17.09 -4.19 0.39
N VAL A 226 -16.57 -3.51 -0.63
CA VAL A 226 -15.78 -2.29 -0.45
C VAL A 226 -16.70 -1.12 -0.06
N THR A 227 -16.32 -0.43 1.00
CA THR A 227 -17.06 0.75 1.52
C THR A 227 -16.29 2.06 1.31
N ASN A 228 -15.00 1.99 1.01
CA ASN A 228 -14.12 3.15 0.90
C ASN A 228 -13.17 3.03 -0.31
N MET A 229 -13.30 3.97 -1.27
CA MET A 229 -12.48 4.07 -2.47
C MET A 229 -11.80 5.45 -2.62
N ILE A 230 -11.72 6.21 -1.51
CA ILE A 230 -11.10 7.55 -1.49
C ILE A 230 -9.68 7.47 -2.05
N TYR A 231 -9.32 8.34 -3.02
CA TYR A 231 -7.99 8.43 -3.59
C TYR A 231 -7.47 7.15 -4.29
N MET A 232 -8.29 6.16 -4.63
CA MET A 232 -7.80 4.83 -5.06
C MET A 232 -6.79 4.91 -6.22
N PHE A 233 -7.03 5.77 -7.21
CA PHE A 233 -6.16 6.00 -8.37
C PHE A 233 -5.63 7.45 -8.46
N ASN A 234 -5.76 8.24 -7.39
CA ASN A 234 -5.32 9.63 -7.37
C ASN A 234 -3.86 9.76 -7.83
N GLU A 235 -3.58 10.71 -8.72
CA GLU A 235 -2.25 10.94 -9.29
C GLU A 235 -1.60 9.70 -9.97
N CYS A 236 -2.39 8.78 -10.51
CA CYS A 236 -1.89 7.77 -11.44
C CYS A 236 -1.67 8.40 -12.84
N ASN A 237 -0.68 9.26 -12.92
CA ASN A 237 -0.50 10.21 -14.03
C ASN A 237 -0.27 9.56 -15.40
N SER A 238 0.28 8.34 -15.42
CA SER A 238 0.60 7.59 -16.65
C SER A 238 -0.43 6.54 -17.02
N LEU A 239 -1.47 6.36 -16.20
CA LEU A 239 -2.51 5.36 -16.42
C LEU A 239 -3.36 5.75 -17.64
N GLU A 240 -3.39 4.86 -18.65
CA GLU A 240 -4.01 5.14 -19.95
C GLU A 240 -5.45 4.65 -20.03
N SER A 241 -5.78 3.54 -19.36
CA SER A 241 -7.11 2.95 -19.35
C SER A 241 -7.34 2.11 -18.10
N LEU A 242 -8.61 1.90 -17.73
CA LEU A 242 -9.06 0.99 -16.69
C LEU A 242 -10.33 0.26 -17.13
N ASP A 243 -10.38 -1.07 -16.96
CA ASP A 243 -11.63 -1.82 -17.04
C ASP A 243 -12.23 -1.92 -15.62
N LEU A 244 -13.35 -1.22 -15.41
CA LEU A 244 -14.07 -1.14 -14.13
C LEU A 244 -15.43 -1.85 -14.17
N LYS A 245 -15.69 -2.67 -15.18
CA LYS A 245 -17.02 -3.33 -15.37
C LYS A 245 -17.38 -4.29 -14.24
N SER A 246 -16.38 -4.88 -13.56
CA SER A 246 -16.57 -5.75 -12.39
C SER A 246 -16.89 -4.98 -11.10
N PHE A 247 -16.66 -3.66 -11.08
CA PHE A 247 -16.81 -2.88 -9.85
C PHE A 247 -18.26 -2.77 -9.43
N SER A 248 -18.56 -3.29 -8.24
CA SER A 248 -19.82 -3.06 -7.51
C SER A 248 -19.59 -1.98 -6.46
N THR A 249 -20.28 -0.85 -6.57
CA THR A 249 -20.05 0.32 -5.71
C THR A 249 -21.23 0.65 -4.79
N GLY A 250 -22.23 -0.21 -4.72
CA GLY A 250 -23.47 0.01 -3.95
C GLY A 250 -23.29 0.18 -2.43
N LEU A 251 -22.12 -0.17 -1.87
CA LEU A 251 -21.78 0.07 -0.46
C LEU A 251 -20.84 1.27 -0.26
N VAL A 252 -20.29 1.85 -1.33
CA VAL A 252 -19.32 2.94 -1.23
C VAL A 252 -20.02 4.24 -0.88
N THR A 253 -19.53 4.93 0.15
CA THR A 253 -20.08 6.22 0.60
C THR A 253 -19.18 7.40 0.22
N ASP A 254 -17.91 7.17 -0.10
CA ASP A 254 -16.95 8.21 -0.44
C ASP A 254 -16.03 7.77 -1.58
N MET A 255 -16.05 8.51 -2.70
CA MET A 255 -15.18 8.38 -3.85
C MET A 255 -14.40 9.66 -4.13
N SER A 256 -14.24 10.52 -3.11
CA SER A 256 -13.51 11.77 -3.29
C SER A 256 -12.08 11.49 -3.77
N TYR A 257 -11.64 12.30 -4.73
CA TYR A 257 -10.30 12.23 -5.32
C TYR A 257 -9.97 10.89 -6.05
N MET A 258 -10.94 10.02 -6.30
CA MET A 258 -10.68 8.64 -6.77
C MET A 258 -9.85 8.60 -8.05
N PHE A 259 -10.09 9.49 -8.99
CA PHE A 259 -9.39 9.60 -10.27
C PHE A 259 -8.71 10.98 -10.46
N GLU A 260 -8.51 11.74 -9.38
CA GLU A 260 -7.90 13.05 -9.51
C GLU A 260 -6.50 12.97 -10.13
N ASN A 261 -6.22 13.87 -11.10
CA ASN A 261 -4.93 13.99 -11.78
C ASN A 261 -4.45 12.71 -12.52
N CYS A 262 -5.36 11.90 -13.04
CA CYS A 262 -5.04 10.82 -13.97
C CYS A 262 -4.91 11.38 -15.40
N TYR A 263 -3.85 12.14 -15.67
CA TYR A 263 -3.70 13.00 -16.88
C TYR A 263 -3.77 12.28 -18.22
N LYS A 264 -3.59 10.95 -18.25
CA LYS A 264 -3.59 10.17 -19.49
C LYS A 264 -4.86 9.38 -19.73
N LEU A 265 -5.75 9.26 -18.74
CA LEU A 265 -7.06 8.65 -18.96
C LEU A 265 -7.85 9.44 -20.00
N THR A 266 -8.40 8.74 -20.99
CA THR A 266 -9.22 9.33 -22.06
C THR A 266 -10.69 9.04 -21.89
N ASP A 267 -11.01 7.87 -21.39
CA ASP A 267 -12.38 7.36 -21.27
C ASP A 267 -12.57 6.61 -19.95
N LEU A 268 -13.71 6.74 -19.34
CA LEU A 268 -14.12 5.97 -18.18
C LEU A 268 -15.53 5.40 -18.36
N ASP A 269 -15.61 4.07 -18.48
CA ASP A 269 -16.88 3.36 -18.41
C ASP A 269 -17.22 3.02 -16.95
N LEU A 270 -18.07 3.85 -16.34
CA LEU A 270 -18.60 3.70 -14.99
C LEU A 270 -20.06 3.20 -15.01
N SER A 271 -20.45 2.50 -16.08
CA SER A 271 -21.81 1.96 -16.24
C SER A 271 -22.15 0.89 -15.20
N SER A 272 -21.17 0.32 -14.51
CA SER A 272 -21.38 -0.61 -13.38
C SER A 272 -21.60 0.10 -12.04
N PHE A 273 -21.30 1.41 -11.94
CA PHE A 273 -21.30 2.13 -10.66
C PHE A 273 -22.72 2.40 -10.15
N GLU A 274 -23.04 1.83 -9.01
CA GLU A 274 -24.25 2.11 -8.23
C GLU A 274 -23.90 3.14 -7.13
N THR A 275 -24.51 4.33 -7.22
CA THR A 275 -24.11 5.47 -6.37
C THR A 275 -25.20 5.89 -5.37
N SER A 276 -26.16 5.01 -5.08
CA SER A 276 -27.30 5.32 -4.20
C SER A 276 -26.91 5.68 -2.76
N LYS A 277 -25.76 5.20 -2.27
CA LYS A 277 -25.21 5.51 -0.95
C LYS A 277 -24.06 6.52 -0.98
N LEU A 278 -23.62 6.92 -2.17
CA LEU A 278 -22.47 7.81 -2.34
C LEU A 278 -22.81 9.22 -1.85
N GLN A 279 -22.02 9.74 -0.89
CA GLN A 279 -22.23 11.05 -0.25
C GLN A 279 -21.19 12.07 -0.69
N ASN A 280 -20.00 11.62 -1.10
CA ASN A 280 -18.88 12.50 -1.40
C ASN A 280 -18.23 12.15 -2.74
N THR A 281 -18.19 13.14 -3.66
CA THR A 281 -17.55 13.09 -4.98
C THR A 281 -16.57 14.26 -5.19
N GLU A 282 -16.15 14.93 -4.08
CA GLU A 282 -15.20 16.05 -4.16
C GLU A 282 -13.95 15.64 -4.96
N HIS A 283 -13.58 16.48 -5.93
CA HIS A 283 -12.40 16.27 -6.77
C HIS A 283 -12.34 14.93 -7.52
N MET A 284 -13.43 14.18 -7.63
CA MET A 284 -13.41 12.79 -8.13
C MET A 284 -12.68 12.64 -9.47
N PHE A 285 -12.83 13.60 -10.37
CA PHE A 285 -12.18 13.62 -11.71
C PHE A 285 -11.32 14.87 -11.93
N ASN A 286 -11.08 15.67 -10.90
CA ASN A 286 -10.34 16.94 -11.03
C ASN A 286 -8.97 16.75 -11.69
N GLY A 287 -8.62 17.63 -12.62
CA GLY A 287 -7.31 17.66 -13.29
C GLY A 287 -7.16 16.72 -14.48
N ASN A 288 -8.19 15.94 -14.86
CA ASN A 288 -8.12 14.98 -15.96
C ASN A 288 -8.26 15.64 -17.34
N SER A 289 -7.24 16.37 -17.77
CA SER A 289 -7.29 17.21 -18.97
C SER A 289 -7.51 16.45 -20.28
N LYS A 290 -7.26 15.13 -20.32
CA LYS A 290 -7.50 14.28 -21.48
C LYS A 290 -8.76 13.43 -21.40
N LEU A 291 -9.43 13.40 -20.25
CA LEU A 291 -10.66 12.62 -20.06
C LEU A 291 -11.78 13.22 -20.90
N ALA A 292 -12.11 12.54 -21.99
CA ALA A 292 -13.08 12.99 -22.97
C ALA A 292 -14.48 12.44 -22.69
N THR A 293 -14.61 11.18 -22.26
CA THR A 293 -15.90 10.54 -22.08
C THR A 293 -16.05 9.87 -20.72
N ILE A 294 -17.25 9.98 -20.12
CA ILE A 294 -17.65 9.24 -18.92
C ILE A 294 -19.04 8.64 -19.15
N ASN A 295 -19.21 7.37 -18.75
CA ASN A 295 -20.50 6.69 -18.80
C ASN A 295 -21.02 6.42 -17.38
N PHE A 296 -22.12 7.11 -16.98
CA PHE A 296 -22.82 6.96 -15.70
C PHE A 296 -24.21 6.32 -15.86
N SER A 297 -24.39 5.42 -16.80
CA SER A 297 -25.73 4.92 -17.16
C SER A 297 -26.49 4.19 -16.04
N LYS A 298 -25.86 3.86 -14.90
CA LYS A 298 -26.54 3.30 -13.70
C LYS A 298 -26.50 4.20 -12.47
N ALA A 299 -25.69 5.25 -12.49
CA ALA A 299 -25.53 6.15 -11.34
C ALA A 299 -26.83 6.92 -11.01
N THR A 300 -27.02 7.27 -9.75
CA THR A 300 -28.17 8.04 -9.27
C THR A 300 -27.81 9.34 -8.55
N PHE A 301 -26.69 9.41 -7.87
CA PHE A 301 -26.14 10.56 -7.10
C PHE A 301 -27.09 11.19 -6.06
N ASN A 302 -28.23 10.55 -5.72
CA ASN A 302 -29.28 11.12 -4.87
C ASN A 302 -28.82 11.44 -3.43
N ALA A 303 -27.79 10.75 -2.93
CA ALA A 303 -27.26 10.93 -1.58
C ALA A 303 -26.05 11.88 -1.55
N VAL A 304 -25.56 12.36 -2.70
CA VAL A 304 -24.35 13.17 -2.77
C VAL A 304 -24.61 14.57 -2.20
N THR A 305 -23.81 14.94 -1.20
CA THR A 305 -23.86 16.25 -0.54
C THR A 305 -22.55 17.04 -0.67
N LYS A 306 -21.44 16.34 -1.03
CA LYS A 306 -20.12 16.95 -1.24
C LYS A 306 -19.65 16.66 -2.67
N TYR A 307 -19.35 17.70 -3.43
CA TYR A 307 -19.08 17.58 -4.87
C TYR A 307 -18.15 18.68 -5.41
N ASP A 308 -17.46 19.41 -4.54
CA ASP A 308 -16.60 20.52 -4.99
C ASP A 308 -15.60 20.02 -6.04
N LYS A 309 -15.46 20.79 -7.14
CA LYS A 309 -14.55 20.50 -8.25
C LYS A 309 -14.62 19.06 -8.82
N MET A 310 -15.80 18.43 -8.79
CA MET A 310 -15.96 17.05 -9.29
C MET A 310 -15.33 16.86 -10.68
N PHE A 311 -15.46 17.84 -11.60
CA PHE A 311 -14.92 17.82 -12.95
C PHE A 311 -13.90 18.94 -13.24
N GLY A 312 -13.34 19.58 -12.21
CA GLY A 312 -12.43 20.70 -12.39
C GLY A 312 -11.24 20.35 -13.31
N GLY A 313 -11.00 21.12 -14.37
CA GLY A 313 -9.87 20.92 -15.28
C GLY A 313 -9.97 19.65 -16.16
N CYS A 314 -11.15 19.05 -16.30
CA CYS A 314 -11.38 17.94 -17.25
C CYS A 314 -11.50 18.44 -18.71
N GLY A 315 -11.11 17.56 -19.65
CA GLY A 315 -11.27 17.78 -21.10
C GLY A 315 -12.55 17.17 -21.69
N LEU A 316 -13.63 17.07 -20.91
CA LEU A 316 -14.84 16.35 -21.27
C LEU A 316 -15.54 16.90 -22.53
N ILE A 317 -15.92 15.99 -23.40
CA ILE A 317 -16.74 16.23 -24.60
C ILE A 317 -18.08 15.51 -24.58
N SER A 318 -18.22 14.46 -23.76
CA SER A 318 -19.47 13.70 -23.62
C SER A 318 -19.58 13.04 -22.26
N ILE A 319 -20.77 13.09 -21.66
CA ILE A 319 -21.15 12.27 -20.49
C ILE A 319 -22.50 11.61 -20.77
N THR A 320 -22.55 10.29 -20.61
CA THR A 320 -23.80 9.53 -20.67
C THR A 320 -24.37 9.32 -19.28
N VAL A 321 -25.65 9.55 -19.08
CA VAL A 321 -26.35 9.45 -17.80
C VAL A 321 -27.61 8.60 -17.92
N LYS A 322 -28.13 8.13 -16.77
CA LYS A 322 -29.30 7.25 -16.67
C LYS A 322 -30.62 7.96 -17.02
N ASP A 323 -30.90 9.09 -16.40
CA ASP A 323 -32.21 9.76 -16.41
C ASP A 323 -32.06 11.28 -16.25
N ASP A 324 -33.19 12.01 -16.21
CA ASP A 324 -33.24 13.46 -16.13
C ASP A 324 -32.75 14.00 -14.77
N ASP A 325 -32.94 13.26 -13.68
CA ASP A 325 -32.48 13.67 -12.35
C ASP A 325 -30.94 13.66 -12.31
N VAL A 326 -30.32 12.59 -12.82
CA VAL A 326 -28.86 12.49 -12.95
C VAL A 326 -28.32 13.51 -13.94
N LYS A 327 -29.02 13.75 -15.07
CA LYS A 327 -28.63 14.81 -16.03
C LYS A 327 -28.58 16.16 -15.32
N THR A 328 -29.61 16.52 -14.58
CA THR A 328 -29.69 17.79 -13.85
C THR A 328 -28.54 17.96 -12.85
N PHE A 329 -28.22 16.90 -12.10
CA PHE A 329 -27.10 16.91 -11.17
C PHE A 329 -25.76 17.10 -11.90
N ILE A 330 -25.49 16.35 -12.97
CA ILE A 330 -24.23 16.37 -13.71
C ILE A 330 -24.05 17.72 -14.43
N ASP A 331 -25.08 18.23 -15.11
CA ASP A 331 -25.01 19.51 -15.83
C ASP A 331 -24.68 20.68 -14.89
N ALA A 332 -25.22 20.66 -13.66
CA ALA A 332 -24.87 21.65 -12.65
C ALA A 332 -23.37 21.55 -12.27
N ARG A 333 -22.82 20.36 -12.11
CA ARG A 333 -21.37 20.16 -11.78
C ARG A 333 -20.45 20.51 -12.94
N LEU A 334 -20.88 20.27 -14.19
CA LEU A 334 -20.15 20.73 -15.39
C LEU A 334 -20.08 22.26 -15.44
N LYS A 335 -21.19 22.92 -15.16
CA LYS A 335 -21.26 24.40 -15.07
C LYS A 335 -20.35 24.95 -13.96
N ASP A 336 -20.38 24.35 -12.77
CA ASP A 336 -19.52 24.72 -11.65
C ASP A 336 -18.03 24.60 -12.02
N SER A 337 -17.70 23.67 -12.94
CA SER A 337 -16.34 23.41 -13.45
C SER A 337 -16.01 24.20 -14.72
N SER A 338 -16.89 25.09 -15.19
CA SER A 338 -16.75 25.87 -16.43
C SER A 338 -16.62 25.01 -17.70
N ILE A 339 -17.22 23.82 -17.71
CA ILE A 339 -17.26 22.91 -18.86
C ILE A 339 -18.58 23.15 -19.60
N ASN A 340 -18.47 23.50 -20.90
CA ASN A 340 -19.60 23.92 -21.71
C ASN A 340 -20.13 22.76 -22.59
N ILE A 341 -20.56 21.66 -21.93
CA ILE A 341 -21.30 20.56 -22.55
C ILE A 341 -22.52 20.23 -21.70
N GLU A 342 -23.43 19.47 -22.24
CA GLU A 342 -24.53 18.87 -21.50
C GLU A 342 -24.42 17.35 -21.49
N ALA A 343 -24.83 16.72 -20.39
CA ALA A 343 -24.92 15.26 -20.31
C ALA A 343 -26.06 14.75 -21.22
N THR A 344 -25.89 13.56 -21.80
CA THR A 344 -26.87 12.91 -22.65
C THR A 344 -27.43 11.65 -21.98
N LYS A 345 -28.74 11.44 -22.10
CA LYS A 345 -29.37 10.22 -21.58
C LYS A 345 -28.99 9.04 -22.46
N GLN A 346 -28.85 7.89 -21.82
CA GLN A 346 -28.75 6.63 -22.53
C GLN A 346 -30.04 6.40 -23.34
N SER A 347 -29.90 6.12 -24.65
CA SER A 347 -31.01 5.79 -25.56
C SER A 347 -31.58 4.38 -25.31
#